data_fd5276ca237bc96973af3b9dddae1bbe
#
_entry.id   fd5276ca237bc96973af3b9dddae1bbe
#
_cell.length_a   1.000
_cell.length_b   1.000
_cell.length_c   1.000
_cell.angle_alpha   90.00
_cell.angle_beta   90.00
_cell.angle_gamma   90.00
#
_symmetry.space_group_name_H-M   'P 1'
#
loop_
_entity.id
_entity.type
_entity.pdbx_description
1 polymer ?
#
loop_
_entity_poly.entity_id
_entity_poly.type
_entity_poly.pdbx_seq_one_letter_code
_entity_poly.pdbx_strand_id
1 'polypeptide(L)'
;YFLLANKVKKKNTNQEIKYLFKGHDLFFNSNHLYRNACDLWLNLIPNMMKKKIHYTENEMNNTEKKLEPIFIFGLPRSGTTLVETIISSGKIKVPNTGEASIIHNSLINLTNKKEIKENKDNILINFKILNETINYNYYELEALKNYTGTKFIDRTMVNFFFYEIIFKIFPNTKIIHCNRNYFHNLVAIYKQCLENLPWTHSIENIIKYIKLFDETISKIKLLHPKNILTVDLKELTNEPEKTSKLIMNFCDLEWSDDVLNFHTKKDLICSTASNIQIRNKIYKYDDNKFEKYKKYFSKYILKHNLLKI
;
A
#
# COMPACT_ATOMS: atom_id res chain seq x y z
N TYR A 1 8.79 -1.68 -25.17
CA TYR A 1 8.17 -3.01 -25.00
C TYR A 1 6.84 -2.95 -24.27
N PHE A 2 6.68 -2.20 -23.18
CA PHE A 2 5.41 -2.07 -22.45
C PHE A 2 4.29 -1.49 -23.34
N LEU A 3 4.61 -0.49 -24.17
CA LEU A 3 3.65 0.04 -25.16
C LEU A 3 3.26 -1.00 -26.22
N LEU A 4 4.22 -1.80 -26.69
CA LEU A 4 3.96 -2.89 -27.64
C LEU A 4 3.08 -3.97 -27.01
N ALA A 5 3.39 -4.38 -25.76
CA ALA A 5 2.55 -5.31 -25.03
C ALA A 5 1.11 -4.79 -24.90
N ASN A 6 0.95 -3.51 -24.56
CA ASN A 6 -0.38 -2.88 -24.44
C ASN A 6 -1.17 -2.89 -25.78
N LYS A 7 -0.51 -2.67 -26.92
CA LYS A 7 -1.14 -2.72 -28.25
C LYS A 7 -1.67 -4.10 -28.62
N VAL A 8 -0.96 -5.16 -28.20
CA VAL A 8 -1.31 -6.54 -28.60
C VAL A 8 -2.13 -7.31 -27.56
N LYS A 9 -2.30 -6.80 -26.34
CA LYS A 9 -2.93 -7.50 -25.18
C LYS A 9 -4.31 -8.12 -25.44
N LYS A 10 -5.11 -7.52 -26.34
CA LYS A 10 -6.44 -8.03 -26.72
C LYS A 10 -6.38 -9.06 -27.84
N LYS A 11 -5.32 -9.07 -28.66
CA LYS A 11 -5.23 -9.85 -29.90
C LYS A 11 -4.31 -11.07 -29.74
N ASN A 12 -3.21 -10.95 -29.02
CA ASN A 12 -2.20 -12.01 -28.94
C ASN A 12 -1.50 -12.02 -27.58
N THR A 13 -1.97 -12.90 -26.69
CA THR A 13 -1.39 -13.04 -25.33
C THR A 13 0.05 -13.56 -25.36
N ASN A 14 0.42 -14.44 -26.31
CA ASN A 14 1.80 -14.93 -26.41
C ASN A 14 2.76 -13.76 -26.71
N GLN A 15 2.39 -12.91 -27.63
CA GLN A 15 3.20 -11.75 -28.02
C GLN A 15 3.21 -10.68 -26.92
N GLU A 16 2.07 -10.46 -26.25
CA GLU A 16 2.00 -9.57 -25.06
C GLU A 16 3.02 -10.00 -24.02
N ILE A 17 3.01 -11.27 -23.61
CA ILE A 17 3.92 -11.81 -22.60
C ILE A 17 5.39 -11.73 -23.04
N LYS A 18 5.68 -12.03 -24.30
CA LYS A 18 7.03 -11.90 -24.85
C LYS A 18 7.57 -10.47 -24.73
N TYR A 19 6.72 -9.48 -25.02
CA TYR A 19 7.10 -8.08 -24.88
C TYR A 19 7.24 -7.66 -23.42
N LEU A 20 6.38 -8.16 -22.52
CA LEU A 20 6.51 -7.88 -21.09
C LEU A 20 7.82 -8.45 -20.53
N PHE A 21 8.13 -9.71 -20.78
CA PHE A 21 9.37 -10.32 -20.33
C PHE A 21 10.60 -9.52 -20.81
N LYS A 22 10.63 -9.17 -22.09
CA LYS A 22 11.76 -8.39 -22.64
C LYS A 22 11.82 -6.98 -22.06
N GLY A 23 10.66 -6.34 -21.85
CA GLY A 23 10.60 -5.00 -21.25
C GLY A 23 11.11 -4.98 -19.82
N HIS A 24 10.69 -5.94 -19.01
CA HIS A 24 11.13 -6.07 -17.61
C HIS A 24 12.62 -6.43 -17.51
N ASP A 25 13.10 -7.37 -18.33
CA ASP A 25 14.51 -7.77 -18.34
C ASP A 25 15.42 -6.58 -18.68
N LEU A 26 15.10 -5.84 -19.73
CA LEU A 26 15.86 -4.65 -20.10
C LEU A 26 15.82 -3.57 -19.03
N PHE A 27 14.65 -3.33 -18.44
CA PHE A 27 14.50 -2.33 -17.38
C PHE A 27 15.34 -2.68 -16.16
N PHE A 28 15.21 -3.92 -15.68
CA PHE A 28 15.90 -4.38 -14.47
C PHE A 28 17.42 -4.43 -14.63
N ASN A 29 17.90 -4.78 -15.83
CA ASN A 29 19.33 -4.87 -16.12
C ASN A 29 19.96 -3.57 -16.58
N SER A 30 19.17 -2.53 -16.91
CA SER A 30 19.67 -1.25 -17.39
C SER A 30 20.41 -0.42 -16.32
N ASN A 31 20.12 -0.67 -15.02
CA ASN A 31 20.67 0.14 -13.94
C ASN A 31 20.92 -0.72 -12.69
N HIS A 32 22.20 -0.72 -12.24
CA HIS A 32 22.59 -1.44 -11.01
C HIS A 32 21.88 -0.92 -9.75
N LEU A 33 21.45 0.35 -9.72
CA LEU A 33 20.71 0.94 -8.60
C LEU A 33 19.38 0.24 -8.36
N TYR A 34 18.76 -0.34 -9.41
CA TYR A 34 17.52 -1.10 -9.24
C TYR A 34 17.73 -2.37 -8.42
N ARG A 35 18.87 -3.03 -8.53
CA ARG A 35 19.22 -4.19 -7.70
C ARG A 35 19.38 -3.80 -6.24
N ASN A 36 20.06 -2.68 -5.96
CA ASN A 36 20.22 -2.18 -4.61
C ASN A 36 18.87 -1.78 -3.99
N ALA A 37 17.99 -1.12 -4.78
CA ALA A 37 16.64 -0.79 -4.33
C ALA A 37 15.77 -2.03 -4.08
N CYS A 38 15.94 -3.11 -4.86
CA CYS A 38 15.30 -4.39 -4.58
C CYS A 38 15.79 -4.98 -3.27
N ASP A 39 17.10 -4.96 -3.02
CA ASP A 39 17.68 -5.47 -1.77
C ASP A 39 17.19 -4.70 -0.56
N LEU A 40 17.08 -3.38 -0.65
CA LEU A 40 16.52 -2.53 0.38
C LEU A 40 15.11 -3.01 0.81
N TRP A 41 14.20 -3.18 -0.15
CA TRP A 41 12.79 -3.50 0.13
C TRP A 41 12.53 -4.99 0.39
N LEU A 42 13.36 -5.88 -0.12
CA LEU A 42 13.15 -7.32 -0.01
C LEU A 42 13.99 -7.98 1.09
N ASN A 43 15.03 -7.33 1.57
CA ASN A 43 15.96 -7.89 2.56
C ASN A 43 16.24 -6.91 3.70
N LEU A 44 16.79 -5.72 3.42
CA LEU A 44 17.32 -4.85 4.47
C LEU A 44 16.22 -4.34 5.42
N ILE A 45 15.18 -3.69 4.89
CA ILE A 45 14.05 -3.19 5.69
C ILE A 45 13.32 -4.33 6.41
N PRO A 46 12.92 -5.45 5.75
CA PRO A 46 12.30 -6.55 6.44
C PRO A 46 13.15 -7.15 7.57
N ASN A 47 14.46 -7.25 7.37
CA ASN A 47 15.35 -7.76 8.42
C ASN A 47 15.52 -6.75 9.56
N MET A 48 15.61 -5.47 9.26
CA MET A 48 15.64 -4.41 10.27
C MET A 48 14.36 -4.45 11.14
N MET A 49 13.19 -4.58 10.52
CA MET A 49 11.90 -4.61 11.22
C MET A 49 11.61 -5.92 11.98
N LYS A 50 12.48 -6.93 11.87
CA LYS A 50 12.46 -8.12 12.75
C LYS A 50 13.19 -7.91 14.06
N LYS A 51 14.01 -6.86 14.19
CA LYS A 51 14.73 -6.53 15.41
C LYS A 51 13.79 -6.00 16.47
N LYS A 52 14.15 -6.20 17.72
CA LYS A 52 13.38 -5.69 18.85
C LYS A 52 13.54 -4.17 18.96
N ILE A 53 12.42 -3.45 18.94
CA ILE A 53 12.41 -2.00 19.09
C ILE A 53 12.28 -1.65 20.57
N HIS A 54 13.21 -0.86 21.07
CA HIS A 54 13.20 -0.29 22.40
C HIS A 54 13.03 1.23 22.31
N TYR A 55 12.15 1.77 23.14
CA TYR A 55 11.87 3.19 23.19
C TYR A 55 12.43 3.80 24.47
N THR A 56 13.13 4.93 24.34
CA THR A 56 13.51 5.80 25.45
C THR A 56 12.60 7.01 25.49
N GLU A 57 12.49 7.70 26.63
CA GLU A 57 11.66 8.90 26.81
C GLU A 57 10.19 8.72 26.35
N ASN A 58 9.40 8.03 27.18
CA ASN A 58 8.01 7.73 26.87
C ASN A 58 7.00 8.83 27.26
N GLU A 59 7.44 9.93 27.90
CA GLU A 59 6.52 10.98 28.34
C GLU A 59 6.07 11.84 27.15
N MET A 60 4.78 11.84 26.90
CA MET A 60 4.12 12.71 25.94
C MET A 60 3.48 13.89 26.67
N ASN A 61 3.82 15.12 26.29
CA ASN A 61 3.02 16.28 26.66
C ASN A 61 1.70 16.23 25.86
N ASN A 62 0.60 15.97 26.54
CA ASN A 62 -0.75 15.70 26.00
C ASN A 62 -1.47 16.97 25.45
N THR A 63 -0.79 17.98 24.96
CA THR A 63 -1.40 19.29 24.62
C THR A 63 -1.68 19.49 23.12
N GLU A 64 -1.24 18.59 22.26
CA GLU A 64 -1.44 18.73 20.80
C GLU A 64 -2.65 17.94 20.29
N LYS A 65 -3.27 18.48 19.24
CA LYS A 65 -4.37 17.84 18.50
C LYS A 65 -3.93 16.44 18.03
N LYS A 66 -4.58 15.41 18.56
CA LYS A 66 -4.22 14.04 18.28
C LYS A 66 -4.64 13.64 16.85
N LEU A 67 -3.67 13.40 15.97
CA LEU A 67 -3.94 12.88 14.63
C LEU A 67 -4.46 11.45 14.69
N GLU A 68 -5.43 11.14 13.82
CA GLU A 68 -6.07 9.82 13.69
C GLU A 68 -5.97 9.32 12.24
N PRO A 69 -4.78 8.89 11.79
CA PRO A 69 -4.62 8.40 10.44
C PRO A 69 -5.42 7.12 10.18
N ILE A 70 -6.00 7.04 8.99
CA ILE A 70 -6.56 5.81 8.42
C ILE A 70 -5.52 5.30 7.42
N PHE A 71 -4.84 4.21 7.74
CA PHE A 71 -3.88 3.62 6.83
C PHE A 71 -4.55 2.64 5.87
N ILE A 72 -4.16 2.71 4.60
CA ILE A 72 -4.59 1.73 3.59
C ILE A 72 -3.39 0.90 3.18
N PHE A 73 -3.36 -0.36 3.61
CA PHE A 73 -2.33 -1.33 3.27
C PHE A 73 -2.79 -2.22 2.12
N GLY A 74 -1.98 -2.33 1.11
CA GLY A 74 -2.26 -3.18 -0.03
C GLY A 74 -1.12 -3.22 -1.03
N LEU A 75 -1.01 -4.34 -1.73
CA LEU A 75 -0.08 -4.47 -2.84
C LEU A 75 -0.49 -3.53 -3.99
N PRO A 76 0.42 -3.10 -4.86
CA PRO A 76 0.04 -2.38 -6.07
C PRO A 76 -1.05 -3.16 -6.81
N ARG A 77 -2.07 -2.46 -7.33
CA ARG A 77 -3.20 -3.07 -8.07
C ARG A 77 -4.17 -3.93 -7.24
N SER A 78 -4.16 -3.83 -5.91
CA SER A 78 -5.12 -4.52 -5.03
C SER A 78 -6.40 -3.72 -4.73
N GLY A 79 -6.55 -2.50 -5.28
CA GLY A 79 -7.74 -1.68 -5.08
C GLY A 79 -7.58 -0.57 -4.03
N THR A 80 -6.37 -0.31 -3.55
CA THR A 80 -6.07 0.74 -2.55
C THR A 80 -6.60 2.11 -2.96
N THR A 81 -6.45 2.50 -4.24
CA THR A 81 -6.97 3.78 -4.75
C THR A 81 -8.51 3.84 -4.73
N LEU A 82 -9.19 2.72 -4.98
CA LEU A 82 -10.67 2.68 -4.92
C LEU A 82 -11.14 2.87 -3.49
N VAL A 83 -10.51 2.20 -2.52
CA VAL A 83 -10.83 2.35 -1.09
C VAL A 83 -10.56 3.77 -0.62
N GLU A 84 -9.40 4.35 -0.97
CA GLU A 84 -9.07 5.76 -0.68
C GLU A 84 -10.15 6.70 -1.22
N THR A 85 -10.57 6.50 -2.49
CA THR A 85 -11.59 7.32 -3.13
C THR A 85 -12.94 7.21 -2.44
N ILE A 86 -13.34 6.00 -2.02
CA ILE A 86 -14.58 5.76 -1.26
C ILE A 86 -14.55 6.58 0.04
N ILE A 87 -13.49 6.47 0.83
CA ILE A 87 -13.39 7.14 2.13
C ILE A 87 -13.37 8.67 1.96
N SER A 88 -12.60 9.17 0.99
CA SER A 88 -12.47 10.63 0.77
C SER A 88 -13.69 11.27 0.10
N SER A 89 -14.62 10.46 -0.42
CA SER A 89 -15.80 10.96 -1.15
C SER A 89 -17.06 11.08 -0.32
N GLY A 90 -17.03 10.75 1.00
CA GLY A 90 -18.17 10.92 1.89
C GLY A 90 -18.58 12.38 2.13
N LYS A 91 -19.67 12.59 2.88
CA LYS A 91 -20.15 13.93 3.26
C LYS A 91 -19.09 14.72 4.01
N ILE A 92 -18.41 14.09 4.97
CA ILE A 92 -17.27 14.67 5.66
C ILE A 92 -16.03 14.40 4.82
N LYS A 93 -15.40 15.47 4.34
CA LYS A 93 -14.19 15.37 3.54
C LYS A 93 -13.03 14.90 4.42
N VAL A 94 -12.58 13.68 4.22
CA VAL A 94 -11.36 13.14 4.83
C VAL A 94 -10.21 13.39 3.87
N PRO A 95 -9.22 14.24 4.21
CA PRO A 95 -8.09 14.50 3.33
C PRO A 95 -7.27 13.25 3.12
N ASN A 96 -6.68 13.12 1.93
CA ASN A 96 -5.73 12.08 1.66
C ASN A 96 -4.34 12.66 1.46
N THR A 97 -3.33 12.01 2.02
CA THR A 97 -1.92 12.37 1.85
C THR A 97 -1.26 11.57 0.72
N GLY A 98 -2.01 10.69 0.08
CA GLY A 98 -1.52 9.82 -1.00
C GLY A 98 -0.41 8.89 -0.52
N GLU A 99 0.72 8.91 -1.22
CA GLU A 99 1.92 8.13 -0.92
C GLU A 99 3.06 9.05 -0.42
N ALA A 100 2.77 9.87 0.60
CA ALA A 100 3.70 10.88 1.11
C ALA A 100 4.95 10.30 1.80
N SER A 101 4.95 9.00 2.16
CA SER A 101 6.07 8.28 2.77
C SER A 101 6.60 8.92 4.07
N ILE A 102 5.73 9.59 4.83
CA ILE A 102 6.12 10.37 6.01
C ILE A 102 6.87 9.51 7.02
N ILE A 103 6.35 8.33 7.37
CA ILE A 103 6.95 7.46 8.39
C ILE A 103 8.34 7.01 7.94
N HIS A 104 8.47 6.47 6.73
CA HIS A 104 9.73 6.01 6.17
C HIS A 104 10.78 7.13 6.11
N ASN A 105 10.41 8.30 5.57
CA ASN A 105 11.32 9.44 5.44
C ASN A 105 11.75 10.00 6.79
N SER A 106 10.85 10.02 7.78
CA SER A 106 11.16 10.42 9.16
C SER A 106 12.18 9.48 9.79
N LEU A 107 12.02 8.17 9.61
CA LEU A 107 12.96 7.17 10.12
C LEU A 107 14.34 7.31 9.48
N ILE A 108 14.42 7.51 8.16
CA ILE A 108 15.70 7.77 7.47
C ILE A 108 16.37 9.04 8.04
N ASN A 109 15.60 10.12 8.18
CA ASN A 109 16.12 11.38 8.69
C ASN A 109 16.68 11.23 10.12
N LEU A 110 15.94 10.57 11.01
CA LEU A 110 16.37 10.31 12.37
C LEU A 110 17.59 9.37 12.45
N THR A 111 17.67 8.39 11.54
CA THR A 111 18.86 7.52 11.43
C THR A 111 20.08 8.34 11.01
N ASN A 112 19.95 9.22 10.03
CA ASN A 112 21.02 10.10 9.56
C ASN A 112 21.49 11.08 10.67
N LYS A 113 20.57 11.53 11.52
CA LYS A 113 20.87 12.37 12.71
C LYS A 113 21.39 11.58 13.91
N LYS A 114 21.55 10.24 13.80
CA LYS A 114 21.97 9.33 14.87
C LYS A 114 21.00 9.27 16.08
N GLU A 115 19.75 9.68 15.88
CA GLU A 115 18.68 9.56 16.90
C GLU A 115 18.11 8.14 16.97
N ILE A 116 18.30 7.35 15.93
CA ILE A 116 18.04 5.91 15.90
C ILE A 116 19.37 5.18 15.97
N LYS A 117 19.52 4.32 16.98
CA LYS A 117 20.70 3.49 17.17
C LYS A 117 20.34 2.03 16.92
N GLU A 118 21.10 1.37 16.07
CA GLU A 118 20.87 -0.01 15.66
C GLU A 118 22.09 -0.88 16.01
N ASN A 119 21.85 -2.06 16.56
CA ASN A 119 22.83 -3.12 16.69
C ASN A 119 22.30 -4.41 16.04
N LYS A 120 22.97 -5.55 16.28
CA LYS A 120 22.61 -6.83 15.65
C LYS A 120 21.13 -7.21 15.88
N ASP A 121 20.62 -7.04 17.09
CA ASP A 121 19.35 -7.61 17.53
C ASP A 121 18.30 -6.55 17.91
N ASN A 122 18.74 -5.31 18.13
CA ASN A 122 17.90 -4.26 18.69
C ASN A 122 17.98 -2.95 17.91
N ILE A 123 16.89 -2.21 17.95
CA ILE A 123 16.79 -0.81 17.53
C ILE A 123 16.38 0.00 18.74
N LEU A 124 17.14 1.04 19.06
CA LEU A 124 16.84 1.99 20.13
C LEU A 124 16.39 3.31 19.52
N ILE A 125 15.22 3.78 19.92
CA ILE A 125 14.58 5.00 19.37
C ILE A 125 14.17 5.92 20.52
N ASN A 126 14.52 7.19 20.43
CA ASN A 126 13.93 8.21 21.29
C ASN A 126 12.47 8.44 20.85
N PHE A 127 11.51 7.97 21.68
CA PHE A 127 10.10 8.01 21.31
C PHE A 127 9.55 9.44 21.18
N LYS A 128 9.97 10.34 22.05
CA LYS A 128 9.54 11.74 22.00
C LYS A 128 9.92 12.38 20.66
N ILE A 129 11.21 12.29 20.29
CA ILE A 129 11.71 12.84 19.04
C ILE A 129 11.02 12.18 17.82
N LEU A 130 10.83 10.85 17.84
CA LEU A 130 10.13 10.14 16.77
C LEU A 130 8.70 10.64 16.60
N ASN A 131 7.95 10.71 17.70
CA ASN A 131 6.55 11.12 17.71
C ASN A 131 6.40 12.57 17.22
N GLU A 132 7.19 13.50 17.76
CA GLU A 132 7.19 14.90 17.36
C GLU A 132 7.54 15.05 15.86
N THR A 133 8.58 14.36 15.39
CA THR A 133 9.01 14.43 13.99
C THR A 133 7.92 13.92 13.03
N ILE A 134 7.30 12.79 13.34
CA ILE A 134 6.27 12.21 12.45
C ILE A 134 5.01 13.08 12.45
N ASN A 135 4.52 13.53 13.61
CA ASN A 135 3.35 14.41 13.69
C ASN A 135 3.62 15.75 12.98
N TYR A 136 4.77 16.38 13.23
CA TYR A 136 5.17 17.61 12.54
C TYR A 136 5.17 17.43 11.01
N ASN A 137 5.80 16.37 10.50
CA ASN A 137 5.86 16.10 9.07
C ASN A 137 4.47 15.86 8.44
N TYR A 138 3.51 15.26 9.17
CA TYR A 138 2.12 15.18 8.70
C TYR A 138 1.46 16.56 8.66
N TYR A 139 1.62 17.39 9.69
CA TYR A 139 1.02 18.74 9.72
C TYR A 139 1.54 19.66 8.61
N GLU A 140 2.77 19.48 8.17
CA GLU A 140 3.38 20.25 7.08
C GLU A 140 2.85 19.84 5.69
N LEU A 141 2.14 18.71 5.57
CA LEU A 141 1.55 18.34 4.29
C LEU A 141 0.45 19.32 3.88
N GLU A 142 0.47 19.77 2.64
CA GLU A 142 -0.52 20.71 2.08
C GLU A 142 -1.96 20.25 2.30
N ALA A 143 -2.20 18.92 2.21
CA ALA A 143 -3.50 18.32 2.46
C ALA A 143 -4.02 18.53 3.90
N LEU A 144 -3.13 18.76 4.88
CA LEU A 144 -3.47 18.87 6.30
C LEU A 144 -3.30 20.26 6.89
N LYS A 145 -2.58 21.20 6.22
CA LYS A 145 -2.24 22.53 6.73
C LYS A 145 -3.43 23.32 7.28
N ASN A 146 -4.56 23.29 6.60
CA ASN A 146 -5.77 24.03 6.98
C ASN A 146 -6.90 23.10 7.44
N TYR A 147 -6.59 21.84 7.67
CA TYR A 147 -7.58 20.86 8.06
C TYR A 147 -7.83 20.88 9.57
N THR A 148 -9.08 21.12 9.97
CA THR A 148 -9.47 21.21 11.39
C THR A 148 -9.83 19.85 12.01
N GLY A 149 -10.08 18.81 11.19
CA GLY A 149 -10.37 17.46 11.66
C GLY A 149 -9.10 16.72 12.13
N THR A 150 -9.27 15.50 12.65
CA THR A 150 -8.18 14.63 13.12
C THR A 150 -7.91 13.49 12.15
N LYS A 151 -8.94 13.02 11.44
CA LYS A 151 -8.87 11.87 10.54
C LYS A 151 -8.35 12.25 9.16
N PHE A 152 -7.40 11.50 8.65
CA PHE A 152 -6.87 11.62 7.28
C PHE A 152 -6.44 10.25 6.78
N ILE A 153 -6.21 10.13 5.47
CA ILE A 153 -5.83 8.86 4.83
C ILE A 153 -4.36 8.91 4.46
N ASP A 154 -3.61 7.87 4.83
CA ASP A 154 -2.26 7.59 4.32
C ASP A 154 -2.24 6.23 3.62
N ARG A 155 -1.96 6.25 2.31
CA ARG A 155 -1.90 5.08 1.45
C ARG A 155 -0.48 4.73 1.02
N THR A 156 0.52 5.19 1.77
CA THR A 156 1.92 4.84 1.49
C THR A 156 2.11 3.33 1.56
N MET A 157 2.47 2.74 0.43
CA MET A 157 2.51 1.30 0.24
C MET A 157 3.44 0.58 1.22
N VAL A 158 4.56 1.21 1.60
CA VAL A 158 5.59 0.60 2.46
C VAL A 158 5.30 0.72 3.95
N ASN A 159 4.25 1.43 4.35
CA ASN A 159 3.91 1.65 5.76
C ASN A 159 3.64 0.33 6.52
N PHE A 160 3.22 -0.72 5.85
CA PHE A 160 3.00 -2.01 6.49
C PHE A 160 4.25 -2.60 7.15
N PHE A 161 5.45 -2.28 6.67
CA PHE A 161 6.69 -2.66 7.35
C PHE A 161 6.85 -2.01 8.72
N PHE A 162 6.29 -0.83 8.90
CA PHE A 162 6.46 0.01 10.09
C PHE A 162 5.25 -0.05 11.05
N TYR A 163 4.44 -1.09 10.98
CA TYR A 163 3.19 -1.20 11.74
C TYR A 163 3.40 -1.08 13.27
N GLU A 164 4.49 -1.59 13.83
CA GLU A 164 4.78 -1.48 15.26
C GLU A 164 5.01 -0.01 15.67
N ILE A 165 5.71 0.73 14.85
CA ILE A 165 5.93 2.18 15.04
C ILE A 165 4.61 2.93 14.88
N ILE A 166 3.82 2.58 13.87
CA ILE A 166 2.50 3.18 13.63
C ILE A 166 1.61 3.02 14.85
N PHE A 167 1.47 1.80 15.37
CA PHE A 167 0.63 1.56 16.56
C PHE A 167 1.19 2.21 17.83
N LYS A 168 2.50 2.37 17.92
CA LYS A 168 3.12 3.07 19.06
C LYS A 168 2.79 4.56 19.06
N ILE A 169 2.78 5.22 17.88
CA ILE A 169 2.48 6.66 17.73
C ILE A 169 0.97 6.89 17.69
N PHE A 170 0.24 6.07 16.94
CA PHE A 170 -1.20 6.18 16.70
C PHE A 170 -1.95 4.93 17.20
N PRO A 171 -2.09 4.72 18.52
CA PRO A 171 -2.63 3.46 19.08
C PRO A 171 -4.07 3.15 18.65
N ASN A 172 -4.85 4.16 18.29
CA ASN A 172 -6.26 4.01 17.84
C ASN A 172 -6.40 4.00 16.31
N THR A 173 -5.30 3.98 15.58
CA THR A 173 -5.34 4.00 14.12
C THR A 173 -6.18 2.87 13.54
N LYS A 174 -6.84 3.13 12.41
CA LYS A 174 -7.55 2.13 11.61
C LYS A 174 -6.71 1.76 10.40
N ILE A 175 -6.62 0.46 10.13
CA ILE A 175 -5.91 -0.07 8.96
C ILE A 175 -6.92 -0.77 8.06
N ILE A 176 -6.99 -0.39 6.79
CA ILE A 176 -7.76 -1.11 5.78
C ILE A 176 -6.78 -1.92 4.94
N HIS A 177 -6.86 -3.22 5.05
CA HIS A 177 -6.11 -4.16 4.25
C HIS A 177 -6.86 -4.47 2.96
N CYS A 178 -6.37 -3.94 1.83
CA CYS A 178 -6.89 -4.24 0.50
C CYS A 178 -6.37 -5.58 0.01
N ASN A 179 -7.25 -6.58 -0.01
CA ASN A 179 -6.95 -7.93 -0.46
C ASN A 179 -7.35 -8.15 -1.92
N ARG A 180 -6.58 -8.98 -2.60
CA ARG A 180 -6.88 -9.48 -3.94
C ARG A 180 -6.22 -10.83 -4.13
N ASN A 181 -6.86 -11.75 -4.89
CA ASN A 181 -6.23 -13.01 -5.28
C ASN A 181 -4.78 -12.80 -5.72
N TYR A 182 -3.82 -13.47 -5.10
CA TYR A 182 -2.39 -13.22 -5.30
C TYR A 182 -1.91 -13.48 -6.71
N PHE A 183 -2.45 -14.49 -7.40
CA PHE A 183 -2.13 -14.71 -8.81
C PHE A 183 -2.63 -13.55 -9.69
N HIS A 184 -3.87 -13.11 -9.47
CA HIS A 184 -4.43 -11.96 -10.19
C HIS A 184 -3.63 -10.68 -9.90
N ASN A 185 -3.16 -10.51 -8.67
CA ASN A 185 -2.34 -9.38 -8.26
C ASN A 185 -0.96 -9.43 -8.91
N LEU A 186 -0.27 -10.58 -8.86
CA LEU A 186 1.00 -10.82 -9.53
C LEU A 186 0.94 -10.42 -11.00
N VAL A 187 -0.04 -10.95 -11.74
CA VAL A 187 -0.20 -10.63 -13.16
C VAL A 187 -0.54 -9.16 -13.37
N ALA A 188 -1.39 -8.58 -12.52
CA ALA A 188 -1.77 -7.17 -12.64
C ALA A 188 -0.59 -6.22 -12.39
N ILE A 189 0.31 -6.55 -11.47
CA ILE A 189 1.57 -5.83 -11.22
C ILE A 189 2.48 -5.98 -12.42
N TYR A 190 2.76 -7.22 -12.84
CA TYR A 190 3.70 -7.52 -13.92
C TYR A 190 3.30 -6.94 -15.28
N LYS A 191 2.03 -6.66 -15.49
CA LYS A 191 1.53 -5.98 -16.71
C LYS A 191 1.75 -4.47 -16.74
N GLN A 192 2.33 -3.89 -15.69
CA GLN A 192 2.62 -2.46 -15.59
C GLN A 192 4.13 -2.21 -15.59
N CYS A 193 4.54 -1.06 -16.12
CA CYS A 193 5.86 -0.52 -15.87
C CYS A 193 5.77 0.39 -14.64
N LEU A 194 6.09 -0.14 -13.46
CA LEU A 194 6.10 0.61 -12.21
C LEU A 194 7.55 1.04 -11.91
N GLU A 195 7.99 2.09 -12.56
CA GLU A 195 9.40 2.54 -12.58
C GLU A 195 9.97 2.79 -11.18
N ASN A 196 9.17 3.33 -10.27
CA ASN A 196 9.57 3.60 -8.89
C ASN A 196 9.57 2.37 -7.98
N LEU A 197 9.20 1.17 -8.50
CA LEU A 197 9.12 -0.07 -7.77
C LEU A 197 9.97 -1.16 -8.45
N PRO A 198 11.31 -1.09 -8.35
CA PRO A 198 12.21 -1.99 -9.11
C PRO A 198 11.95 -3.47 -8.89
N TRP A 199 11.48 -3.87 -7.70
CA TRP A 199 11.14 -5.26 -7.39
C TRP A 199 9.97 -5.80 -8.26
N THR A 200 9.16 -4.94 -8.86
CA THR A 200 8.05 -5.35 -9.75
C THR A 200 8.51 -5.81 -11.12
N HIS A 201 9.79 -5.65 -11.44
CA HIS A 201 10.36 -6.07 -12.73
C HIS A 201 10.92 -7.51 -12.73
N SER A 202 10.82 -8.24 -11.62
CA SER A 202 11.12 -9.67 -11.52
C SER A 202 9.95 -10.40 -10.87
N ILE A 203 9.52 -11.51 -11.49
CA ILE A 203 8.42 -12.32 -10.97
C ILE A 203 8.75 -12.89 -9.59
N GLU A 204 9.99 -13.37 -9.40
CA GLU A 204 10.46 -13.86 -8.11
C GLU A 204 10.43 -12.78 -7.03
N ASN A 205 10.84 -11.56 -7.37
CA ASN A 205 10.81 -10.43 -6.44
C ASN A 205 9.39 -10.02 -6.09
N ILE A 206 8.46 -10.02 -7.05
CA ILE A 206 7.04 -9.78 -6.77
C ILE A 206 6.52 -10.83 -5.79
N ILE A 207 6.80 -12.12 -6.03
CA ILE A 207 6.35 -13.20 -5.15
C ILE A 207 6.96 -13.06 -3.75
N LYS A 208 8.24 -12.72 -3.66
CA LYS A 208 8.90 -12.49 -2.37
C LYS A 208 8.24 -11.34 -1.61
N TYR A 209 7.94 -10.23 -2.30
CA TYR A 209 7.27 -9.08 -1.71
C TYR A 209 5.84 -9.41 -1.25
N ILE A 210 5.07 -10.18 -2.05
CA ILE A 210 3.74 -10.69 -1.68
C ILE A 210 3.81 -11.48 -0.37
N LYS A 211 4.79 -12.38 -0.22
CA LYS A 211 4.97 -13.18 1.00
C LYS A 211 5.29 -12.32 2.21
N LEU A 212 6.22 -11.37 2.07
CA LEU A 212 6.56 -10.43 3.13
C LEU A 212 5.34 -9.61 3.58
N PHE A 213 4.55 -9.17 2.61
CA PHE A 213 3.32 -8.43 2.88
C PHE A 213 2.31 -9.31 3.64
N ASP A 214 2.04 -10.53 3.17
CA ASP A 214 1.09 -11.46 3.79
C ASP A 214 1.50 -11.87 5.21
N GLU A 215 2.77 -12.18 5.42
CA GLU A 215 3.32 -12.47 6.75
C GLU A 215 3.11 -11.30 7.71
N THR A 216 3.35 -10.07 7.24
CA THR A 216 3.18 -8.86 8.07
C THR A 216 1.71 -8.59 8.38
N ILE A 217 0.84 -8.67 7.38
CA ILE A 217 -0.62 -8.51 7.58
C ILE A 217 -1.17 -9.56 8.54
N SER A 218 -0.69 -10.80 8.45
CA SER A 218 -1.10 -11.87 9.39
C SER A 218 -0.70 -11.55 10.82
N LYS A 219 0.50 -10.98 11.04
CA LYS A 219 0.92 -10.49 12.37
C LYS A 219 0.05 -9.35 12.87
N ILE A 220 -0.25 -8.36 12.03
CA ILE A 220 -1.12 -7.24 12.41
C ILE A 220 -2.51 -7.75 12.81
N LYS A 221 -3.09 -8.67 12.05
CA LYS A 221 -4.40 -9.27 12.38
C LYS A 221 -4.39 -9.99 13.72
N LEU A 222 -3.30 -10.67 14.03
CA LEU A 222 -3.14 -11.37 15.31
C LEU A 222 -3.00 -10.42 16.49
N LEU A 223 -2.16 -9.38 16.34
CA LEU A 223 -1.82 -8.45 17.43
C LEU A 223 -2.85 -7.33 17.63
N HIS A 224 -3.49 -6.89 16.54
CA HIS A 224 -4.39 -5.75 16.50
C HIS A 224 -5.71 -6.04 15.77
N PRO A 225 -6.45 -7.11 16.14
CA PRO A 225 -7.62 -7.58 15.36
C PRO A 225 -8.76 -6.55 15.26
N LYS A 226 -8.87 -5.63 16.23
CA LYS A 226 -9.89 -4.57 16.24
C LYS A 226 -9.52 -3.35 15.38
N ASN A 227 -8.26 -3.25 14.97
CA ASN A 227 -7.72 -2.10 14.27
C ASN A 227 -7.51 -2.35 12.77
N ILE A 228 -7.78 -3.56 12.29
CA ILE A 228 -7.60 -3.92 10.87
C ILE A 228 -8.87 -4.52 10.27
N LEU A 229 -9.32 -3.95 9.16
CA LEU A 229 -10.40 -4.48 8.33
C LEU A 229 -9.81 -5.00 7.01
N THR A 230 -10.11 -6.25 6.66
CA THR A 230 -9.76 -6.77 5.33
C THR A 230 -10.92 -6.52 4.36
N VAL A 231 -10.60 -5.88 3.24
CA VAL A 231 -11.51 -5.58 2.14
C VAL A 231 -11.04 -6.32 0.90
N ASP A 232 -11.79 -7.32 0.46
CA ASP A 232 -11.50 -8.03 -0.78
C ASP A 232 -11.98 -7.22 -1.99
N LEU A 233 -11.12 -7.04 -2.99
CA LEU A 233 -11.43 -6.26 -4.18
C LEU A 233 -12.62 -6.84 -4.97
N LYS A 234 -12.77 -8.16 -4.98
CA LYS A 234 -13.90 -8.83 -5.65
C LYS A 234 -15.20 -8.52 -4.93
N GLU A 235 -15.22 -8.62 -3.59
CA GLU A 235 -16.39 -8.25 -2.80
C GLU A 235 -16.74 -6.78 -2.95
N LEU A 236 -15.74 -5.89 -2.86
CA LEU A 236 -15.95 -4.45 -3.04
C LEU A 236 -16.55 -4.10 -4.40
N THR A 237 -16.15 -4.78 -5.46
CA THR A 237 -16.63 -4.48 -6.80
C THR A 237 -17.94 -5.18 -7.16
N ASN A 238 -18.28 -6.30 -6.52
CA ASN A 238 -19.53 -7.01 -6.74
C ASN A 238 -20.67 -6.52 -5.83
N GLU A 239 -20.34 -6.12 -4.60
CA GLU A 239 -21.27 -5.61 -3.58
C GLU A 239 -20.79 -4.23 -3.05
N PRO A 240 -20.69 -3.19 -3.92
CA PRO A 240 -20.02 -1.93 -3.57
C PRO A 240 -20.71 -1.18 -2.43
N GLU A 241 -22.04 -1.18 -2.38
CA GLU A 241 -22.79 -0.50 -1.31
C GLU A 241 -22.54 -1.16 0.04
N LYS A 242 -22.71 -2.49 0.13
CA LYS A 242 -22.48 -3.23 1.36
C LYS A 242 -21.06 -3.08 1.87
N THR A 243 -20.07 -3.23 0.98
CA THR A 243 -18.66 -3.18 1.36
C THR A 243 -18.23 -1.76 1.72
N SER A 244 -18.71 -0.73 1.02
CA SER A 244 -18.42 0.66 1.36
C SER A 244 -19.04 1.08 2.70
N LYS A 245 -20.25 0.61 3.03
CA LYS A 245 -20.87 0.80 4.36
C LYS A 245 -19.98 0.20 5.46
N LEU A 246 -19.47 -1.01 5.25
CA LEU A 246 -18.56 -1.66 6.19
C LEU A 246 -17.26 -0.84 6.37
N ILE A 247 -16.65 -0.35 5.29
CA ILE A 247 -15.45 0.49 5.34
C ILE A 247 -15.70 1.77 6.14
N MET A 248 -16.77 2.50 5.80
CA MET A 248 -17.08 3.78 6.46
C MET A 248 -17.36 3.59 7.95
N ASN A 249 -18.17 2.59 8.32
CA ASN A 249 -18.44 2.24 9.71
C ASN A 249 -17.17 1.87 10.48
N PHE A 250 -16.29 1.07 9.90
CA PHE A 250 -15.01 0.71 10.52
C PHE A 250 -14.11 1.92 10.78
N CYS A 251 -14.14 2.93 9.90
CA CYS A 251 -13.41 4.17 10.04
C CYS A 251 -14.11 5.21 10.94
N ASP A 252 -15.24 4.86 11.56
CA ASP A 252 -16.08 5.77 12.34
C ASP A 252 -16.50 7.01 11.52
N LEU A 253 -16.93 6.77 10.27
CA LEU A 253 -17.40 7.76 9.30
C LEU A 253 -18.84 7.48 8.87
N GLU A 254 -19.61 8.56 8.65
CA GLU A 254 -20.98 8.43 8.13
C GLU A 254 -20.95 8.02 6.64
N TRP A 255 -21.74 7.01 6.30
CA TRP A 255 -21.91 6.60 4.91
C TRP A 255 -22.95 7.47 4.21
N SER A 256 -22.73 7.76 2.94
CA SER A 256 -23.72 8.39 2.05
C SER A 256 -23.52 7.87 0.62
N ASP A 257 -24.52 8.08 -0.25
CA ASP A 257 -24.44 7.70 -1.67
C ASP A 257 -23.26 8.35 -2.41
N ASP A 258 -22.75 9.46 -1.91
CA ASP A 258 -21.60 10.18 -2.47
C ASP A 258 -20.35 9.29 -2.56
N VAL A 259 -20.19 8.33 -1.62
CA VAL A 259 -19.03 7.41 -1.59
C VAL A 259 -18.99 6.48 -2.81
N LEU A 260 -20.13 6.23 -3.47
CA LEU A 260 -20.23 5.42 -4.69
C LEU A 260 -20.33 6.28 -5.96
N ASN A 261 -20.71 7.54 -5.82
CA ASN A 261 -20.86 8.47 -6.92
C ASN A 261 -19.61 9.33 -7.18
N PHE A 262 -18.47 8.93 -6.63
CA PHE A 262 -17.18 9.65 -6.78
C PHE A 262 -16.83 9.96 -8.23
N HIS A 263 -17.16 9.07 -9.17
CA HIS A 263 -16.88 9.21 -10.61
C HIS A 263 -17.56 10.43 -11.26
N THR A 264 -18.55 11.02 -10.61
CA THR A 264 -19.24 12.24 -11.06
C THR A 264 -18.54 13.52 -10.58
N LYS A 265 -17.62 13.42 -9.60
CA LYS A 265 -16.91 14.56 -9.02
C LYS A 265 -15.77 15.01 -9.95
N LYS A 266 -15.76 16.30 -10.31
CA LYS A 266 -14.74 16.89 -11.21
C LYS A 266 -13.36 17.03 -10.56
N ASP A 267 -13.32 17.15 -9.23
CA ASP A 267 -12.12 17.50 -8.45
C ASP A 267 -11.33 16.27 -7.95
N LEU A 268 -11.58 15.10 -8.52
CA LEU A 268 -10.81 13.89 -8.17
C LEU A 268 -9.38 14.01 -8.69
N ILE A 269 -8.47 14.33 -7.78
CA ILE A 269 -7.02 14.30 -8.04
C ILE A 269 -6.51 12.91 -7.65
N CYS A 270 -6.00 12.18 -8.62
CA CYS A 270 -5.35 10.89 -8.38
C CYS A 270 -4.07 10.80 -9.23
N SER A 271 -2.93 10.69 -8.55
CA SER A 271 -1.60 10.62 -9.18
C SER A 271 -1.14 9.19 -9.50
N THR A 272 -2.02 8.18 -9.38
CA THR A 272 -1.62 6.78 -9.51
C THR A 272 -1.93 6.17 -10.88
N ALA A 273 -1.32 5.01 -11.16
CA ALA A 273 -1.63 4.19 -12.34
C ALA A 273 -3.11 3.74 -12.43
N SER A 274 -3.90 3.98 -11.38
CA SER A 274 -5.34 3.67 -11.30
C SER A 274 -6.25 4.87 -11.60
N ASN A 275 -5.70 6.05 -11.93
CA ASN A 275 -6.45 7.28 -12.15
C ASN A 275 -7.62 7.12 -13.16
N ILE A 276 -7.38 6.41 -14.27
CA ILE A 276 -8.43 6.17 -15.28
C ILE A 276 -9.56 5.30 -14.72
N GLN A 277 -9.26 4.40 -13.78
CA GLN A 277 -10.24 3.43 -13.25
C GLN A 277 -11.24 4.10 -12.31
N ILE A 278 -10.82 5.04 -11.49
CA ILE A 278 -11.71 5.76 -10.56
C ILE A 278 -12.60 6.82 -11.22
N ARG A 279 -12.35 7.16 -12.47
CA ARG A 279 -13.21 8.07 -13.27
C ARG A 279 -14.43 7.38 -13.87
N ASN A 280 -14.57 6.08 -13.67
CA ASN A 280 -15.69 5.29 -14.13
C ASN A 280 -16.46 4.69 -12.94
N LYS A 281 -17.71 4.31 -13.16
CA LYS A 281 -18.46 3.51 -12.19
C LYS A 281 -17.69 2.25 -11.83
N ILE A 282 -17.87 1.77 -10.60
CA ILE A 282 -17.29 0.50 -10.13
C ILE A 282 -17.81 -0.60 -11.07
N TYR A 283 -16.89 -1.33 -11.71
CA TYR A 283 -17.22 -2.45 -12.57
C TYR A 283 -17.04 -3.76 -11.83
N LYS A 284 -17.86 -4.76 -12.17
CA LYS A 284 -17.79 -6.09 -11.55
C LYS A 284 -16.43 -6.75 -11.81
N TYR A 285 -15.98 -7.47 -10.82
CA TYR A 285 -14.74 -8.24 -10.91
C TYR A 285 -14.88 -9.35 -11.96
N ASP A 286 -13.88 -9.50 -12.82
CA ASP A 286 -13.80 -10.57 -13.79
C ASP A 286 -12.75 -11.60 -13.35
N ASP A 287 -13.22 -12.71 -12.80
CA ASP A 287 -12.38 -13.82 -12.33
C ASP A 287 -11.56 -14.43 -13.48
N ASN A 288 -12.13 -14.45 -14.69
CA ASN A 288 -11.51 -15.10 -15.84
C ASN A 288 -10.45 -14.24 -16.54
N LYS A 289 -10.38 -12.95 -16.18
CA LYS A 289 -9.48 -11.98 -16.81
C LYS A 289 -8.03 -12.42 -16.89
N PHE A 290 -7.56 -13.19 -15.90
CA PHE A 290 -6.18 -13.58 -15.76
C PHE A 290 -5.91 -15.06 -16.09
N GLU A 291 -6.95 -15.87 -16.33
CA GLU A 291 -6.81 -17.31 -16.63
C GLU A 291 -5.86 -17.60 -17.79
N LYS A 292 -5.97 -16.78 -18.87
CA LYS A 292 -5.11 -16.89 -20.05
C LYS A 292 -3.61 -16.73 -19.76
N TYR A 293 -3.23 -16.19 -18.60
CA TYR A 293 -1.83 -16.00 -18.19
C TYR A 293 -1.28 -17.17 -17.36
N LYS A 294 -2.12 -18.06 -16.82
CA LYS A 294 -1.69 -19.18 -15.95
C LYS A 294 -0.56 -19.99 -16.54
N LYS A 295 -0.64 -20.36 -17.82
CA LYS A 295 0.36 -21.17 -18.50
C LYS A 295 1.76 -20.52 -18.55
N TYR A 296 1.87 -19.20 -18.55
CA TYR A 296 3.15 -18.48 -18.61
C TYR A 296 3.79 -18.32 -17.24
N PHE A 297 2.97 -18.33 -16.19
CA PHE A 297 3.41 -18.16 -14.80
C PHE A 297 3.41 -19.48 -14.02
N SER A 298 3.00 -20.61 -14.63
CA SER A 298 2.84 -21.90 -13.97
C SER A 298 4.08 -22.37 -13.21
N LYS A 299 5.27 -22.24 -13.81
CA LYS A 299 6.54 -22.60 -13.14
C LYS A 299 6.78 -21.83 -11.84
N TYR A 300 6.41 -20.56 -11.80
CA TYR A 300 6.56 -19.69 -10.62
C TYR A 300 5.47 -20.00 -9.58
N ILE A 301 4.24 -20.23 -10.02
CA ILE A 301 3.10 -20.61 -9.18
C ILE A 301 3.41 -21.92 -8.44
N LEU A 302 3.90 -22.95 -9.15
CA LEU A 302 4.25 -24.24 -8.60
C LEU A 302 5.44 -24.12 -7.63
N LYS A 303 6.53 -23.47 -8.05
CA LYS A 303 7.73 -23.27 -7.23
C LYS A 303 7.44 -22.59 -5.90
N HIS A 304 6.51 -21.63 -5.88
CA HIS A 304 6.23 -20.80 -4.71
C HIS A 304 4.90 -21.10 -4.03
N ASN A 305 4.15 -22.08 -4.52
CA ASN A 305 2.87 -22.51 -3.95
C ASN A 305 1.81 -21.39 -3.84
N LEU A 306 1.80 -20.48 -4.82
CA LEU A 306 0.94 -19.29 -4.83
C LEU A 306 -0.57 -19.55 -4.88
N LEU A 307 -0.99 -20.77 -5.20
CA LEU A 307 -2.41 -21.16 -5.19
C LEU A 307 -2.95 -21.54 -3.80
N LYS A 308 -2.06 -21.64 -2.80
CA LYS A 308 -2.42 -21.98 -1.40
C LYS A 308 -2.42 -20.76 -0.46
N ILE A 309 -2.10 -19.58 -0.98
CA ILE A 309 -2.07 -18.33 -0.22
C ILE A 309 -3.35 -17.54 -0.52
#